data_3a04a2be825fd4cfa5fb6acf6e595fc3
#
_entry.id   3a04a2be825fd4cfa5fb6acf6e595fc3
#
_cell.length_a   1.000
_cell.length_b   1.000
_cell.length_c   1.000
_cell.angle_alpha   90.00
_cell.angle_beta   90.00
_cell.angle_gamma   90.00
#
_symmetry.space_group_name_H-M   'P 1'
#
loop_
_entity.id
_entity.type
_entity.pdbx_description
1 polymer ?
#
loop_
_entity_poly.entity_id
_entity_poly.type
_entity_poly.pdbx_seq_one_letter_code
_entity_poly.pdbx_strand_id
1 'polypeptide(L)'
;MISPTPDRCLYSYKDIIASISNLANQINSKFHNKEIVFAPVMTGSLVFAGHLLPLLNHKALHINYLHYSRYIDNNGIENGHWIYKPSRDEVLNKHVLLIDDILDEGKTLFECVSTLKKLGAKTVTSCVLFYKPNTKAKIDADFKGLEVPNLYVYGFGLDNKGIERNHVNLYAQTS
;
A
#
# COMPACT_ATOMS: atom_id res chain seq x y z
N MET A 1 -33.08 -19.98 6.42
CA MET A 1 -32.03 -18.96 6.25
C MET A 1 -30.69 -19.66 6.47
N ILE A 2 -29.88 -19.78 5.43
CA ILE A 2 -28.51 -20.32 5.55
C ILE A 2 -27.71 -19.24 6.27
N SER A 3 -27.14 -19.57 7.44
CA SER A 3 -26.23 -18.68 8.15
C SER A 3 -25.07 -18.34 7.20
N PRO A 4 -24.69 -17.06 7.02
CA PRO A 4 -23.57 -16.75 6.17
C PRO A 4 -22.32 -17.49 6.70
N THR A 5 -21.58 -18.09 5.79
CA THR A 5 -20.31 -18.74 6.13
C THR A 5 -19.39 -17.68 6.76
N PRO A 6 -18.81 -17.92 7.93
CA PRO A 6 -17.94 -16.90 8.55
C PRO A 6 -16.75 -16.61 7.65
N ASP A 7 -16.37 -15.34 7.55
CA ASP A 7 -15.22 -14.91 6.76
C ASP A 7 -13.94 -15.60 7.21
N ARG A 8 -13.11 -15.98 6.24
CA ARG A 8 -11.91 -16.76 6.50
C ARG A 8 -10.77 -15.83 6.92
N CYS A 9 -10.21 -16.04 8.11
CA CYS A 9 -8.94 -15.41 8.49
C CYS A 9 -7.81 -15.97 7.60
N LEU A 10 -7.17 -15.10 6.81
CA LEU A 10 -6.04 -15.45 5.95
C LEU A 10 -4.72 -15.36 6.68
N TYR A 11 -4.50 -14.24 7.39
CA TYR A 11 -3.29 -13.97 8.14
C TYR A 11 -3.62 -13.40 9.51
N SER A 12 -2.98 -13.95 10.53
CA SER A 12 -3.04 -13.41 11.89
C SER A 12 -2.20 -12.14 12.01
N TYR A 13 -2.46 -11.33 13.03
CA TYR A 13 -1.61 -10.18 13.39
C TYR A 13 -0.13 -10.56 13.49
N LYS A 14 0.17 -11.73 14.06
CA LYS A 14 1.55 -12.22 14.21
C LYS A 14 2.24 -12.42 12.85
N ASP A 15 1.53 -13.02 11.88
CA ASP A 15 2.07 -13.25 10.54
C ASP A 15 2.32 -11.92 9.82
N ILE A 16 1.39 -10.99 9.96
CA ILE A 16 1.48 -9.65 9.36
C ILE A 16 2.68 -8.89 9.93
N ILE A 17 2.85 -8.86 11.25
CA ILE A 17 3.98 -8.16 11.88
C ILE A 17 5.32 -8.79 11.52
N ALA A 18 5.40 -10.11 11.40
CA ALA A 18 6.61 -10.78 10.91
C ALA A 18 6.96 -10.36 9.48
N SER A 19 5.96 -10.26 8.60
CA SER A 19 6.15 -9.77 7.24
C SER A 19 6.60 -8.31 7.20
N ILE A 20 5.99 -7.42 8.01
CA ILE A 20 6.38 -6.01 8.12
C ILE A 20 7.84 -5.89 8.59
N SER A 21 8.25 -6.68 9.58
CA SER A 21 9.64 -6.69 10.07
C SER A 21 10.62 -7.11 8.98
N ASN A 22 10.28 -8.11 8.16
CA ASN A 22 11.09 -8.52 7.02
C ASN A 22 11.18 -7.41 5.94
N LEU A 23 10.07 -6.77 5.60
CA LEU A 23 10.05 -5.63 4.68
C LEU A 23 10.92 -4.46 5.20
N ALA A 24 10.84 -4.16 6.49
CA ALA A 24 11.66 -3.12 7.11
C ALA A 24 13.17 -3.41 6.96
N ASN A 25 13.60 -4.67 7.17
CA ASN A 25 15.00 -5.06 7.00
C ASN A 25 15.48 -4.87 5.54
N GLN A 26 14.66 -5.25 4.56
CA GLN A 26 14.99 -5.08 3.15
C GLN A 26 15.07 -3.58 2.78
N ILE A 27 14.13 -2.77 3.26
CA ILE A 27 14.09 -1.32 3.03
C ILE A 27 15.31 -0.65 3.68
N ASN A 28 15.63 -0.98 4.93
CA ASN A 28 16.80 -0.44 5.64
C ASN A 28 18.10 -0.75 4.90
N SER A 29 18.23 -1.94 4.34
CA SER A 29 19.39 -2.34 3.52
C SER A 29 19.47 -1.51 2.22
N LYS A 30 18.36 -1.40 1.47
CA LYS A 30 18.33 -0.67 0.18
C LYS A 30 18.60 0.82 0.32
N PHE A 31 18.11 1.43 1.38
CA PHE A 31 18.20 2.87 1.61
C PHE A 31 19.27 3.28 2.63
N HIS A 32 20.19 2.38 2.96
CA HIS A 32 21.28 2.69 3.89
C HIS A 32 21.95 4.03 3.54
N ASN A 33 22.04 4.93 4.53
CA ASN A 33 22.62 6.28 4.39
C ASN A 33 21.98 7.19 3.32
N LYS A 34 20.76 6.94 2.90
CA LYS A 34 20.02 7.83 1.98
C LYS A 34 18.98 8.65 2.72
N GLU A 35 18.79 9.88 2.27
CA GLU A 35 17.62 10.67 2.62
C GLU A 35 16.41 10.14 1.84
N ILE A 36 15.30 9.87 2.52
CA ILE A 36 14.10 9.33 1.91
C ILE A 36 12.85 10.11 2.28
N VAL A 37 11.90 10.15 1.37
CA VAL A 37 10.52 10.57 1.62
C VAL A 37 9.68 9.31 1.77
N PHE A 38 9.15 9.09 2.97
CA PHE A 38 8.20 8.03 3.27
C PHE A 38 6.80 8.52 2.89
N ALA A 39 6.15 7.87 1.93
CA ALA A 39 4.95 8.35 1.28
C ALA A 39 3.85 7.27 1.21
N PRO A 40 3.03 7.10 2.27
CA PRO A 40 1.89 6.19 2.26
C PRO A 40 0.75 6.68 1.35
N VAL A 41 0.10 5.73 0.69
CA VAL A 41 -1.12 5.95 -0.09
C VAL A 41 -2.33 5.81 0.81
N MET A 42 -3.02 6.92 1.04
CA MET A 42 -4.18 6.96 1.96
C MET A 42 -5.44 6.42 1.28
N THR A 43 -6.35 5.81 2.08
CA THR A 43 -6.28 5.59 3.52
C THR A 43 -5.89 4.17 3.90
N GLY A 44 -5.91 3.23 2.96
CA GLY A 44 -5.72 1.80 3.21
C GLY A 44 -4.36 1.48 3.84
N SER A 45 -3.29 2.14 3.37
CA SER A 45 -1.94 1.92 3.88
C SER A 45 -1.67 2.48 5.28
N LEU A 46 -2.63 3.21 5.90
CA LEU A 46 -2.41 3.90 7.18
C LEU A 46 -1.92 2.96 8.30
N VAL A 47 -2.56 1.80 8.45
CA VAL A 47 -2.21 0.83 9.50
C VAL A 47 -0.84 0.21 9.20
N PHE A 48 -0.59 -0.20 7.97
CA PHE A 48 0.70 -0.73 7.54
C PHE A 48 1.83 0.28 7.73
N ALA A 49 1.63 1.51 7.27
CA ALA A 49 2.61 2.60 7.40
C ALA A 49 2.94 2.90 8.87
N GLY A 50 1.93 2.91 9.74
CA GLY A 50 2.11 3.12 11.17
C GLY A 50 2.95 2.04 11.86
N HIS A 51 2.86 0.79 11.40
CA HIS A 51 3.69 -0.31 11.92
C HIS A 51 5.09 -0.35 11.29
N LEU A 52 5.21 0.01 10.01
CA LEU A 52 6.49 -0.02 9.29
C LEU A 52 7.41 1.12 9.69
N LEU A 53 6.89 2.35 9.79
CA LEU A 53 7.67 3.56 10.02
C LEU A 53 8.61 3.48 11.23
N PRO A 54 8.20 2.98 12.42
CA PRO A 54 9.08 2.89 13.58
C PRO A 54 10.24 1.89 13.42
N LEU A 55 10.16 0.99 12.44
CA LEU A 55 11.18 -0.03 12.15
C LEU A 55 12.24 0.47 11.14
N LEU A 56 12.05 1.65 10.57
CA LEU A 56 12.97 2.22 9.59
C LEU A 56 14.07 3.02 10.29
N ASN A 57 15.33 2.59 10.11
CA ASN A 57 16.52 3.17 10.75
C ASN A 57 17.14 4.28 9.88
N HIS A 58 16.39 5.33 9.58
CA HIS A 58 16.82 6.44 8.73
C HIS A 58 16.85 7.76 9.51
N LYS A 59 18.04 8.41 9.60
CA LYS A 59 18.18 9.71 10.27
C LYS A 59 17.54 10.86 9.49
N ALA A 60 17.52 10.76 8.17
CA ALA A 60 16.93 11.75 7.26
C ALA A 60 15.71 11.15 6.55
N LEU A 61 14.60 11.04 7.30
CA LEU A 61 13.34 10.54 6.79
C LEU A 61 12.30 11.64 6.89
N HIS A 62 11.79 12.06 5.73
CA HIS A 62 10.68 13.00 5.63
C HIS A 62 9.38 12.22 5.43
N ILE A 63 8.30 12.72 5.97
CA ILE A 63 6.96 12.11 5.79
C ILE A 63 6.15 12.99 4.86
N ASN A 64 5.57 12.37 3.86
CA ASN A 64 4.51 12.94 3.04
C ASN A 64 3.44 11.86 2.83
N TYR A 65 2.39 12.10 2.06
CA TYR A 65 1.40 11.09 1.72
C TYR A 65 0.79 11.36 0.34
N LEU A 66 0.11 10.37 -0.18
CA LEU A 66 -0.70 10.47 -1.40
C LEU A 66 -2.12 10.02 -1.09
N HIS A 67 -3.11 10.62 -1.73
CA HIS A 67 -4.48 10.16 -1.64
C HIS A 67 -5.11 10.18 -3.04
N TYR A 68 -5.12 9.01 -3.66
CA TYR A 68 -5.73 8.77 -4.95
C TYR A 68 -6.94 7.87 -4.76
N SER A 69 -8.13 8.36 -5.09
CA SER A 69 -9.38 7.63 -4.98
C SER A 69 -9.81 7.09 -6.34
N ARG A 70 -10.25 5.83 -6.36
CA ARG A 70 -10.88 5.21 -7.53
C ARG A 70 -12.37 5.06 -7.26
N TYR A 71 -13.18 5.27 -8.28
CA TYR A 71 -14.62 5.07 -8.22
C TYR A 71 -15.12 4.59 -9.59
N ILE A 72 -16.25 3.91 -9.57
CA ILE A 72 -16.96 3.53 -10.78
C ILE A 72 -18.10 4.54 -10.96
N ASP A 73 -18.16 5.18 -12.12
CA ASP A 73 -19.23 6.13 -12.45
C ASP A 73 -20.55 5.41 -12.81
N ASN A 74 -21.60 6.18 -13.05
CA ASN A 74 -22.93 5.66 -13.39
C ASN A 74 -22.97 4.88 -14.71
N ASN A 75 -21.92 5.00 -15.55
CA ASN A 75 -21.77 4.25 -16.81
C ASN A 75 -20.94 2.99 -16.65
N GLY A 76 -20.50 2.64 -15.43
CA GLY A 76 -19.64 1.52 -15.15
C GLY A 76 -18.17 1.76 -15.51
N ILE A 77 -17.77 3.00 -15.81
CA ILE A 77 -16.39 3.34 -16.13
C ILE A 77 -15.62 3.60 -14.83
N GLU A 78 -14.52 2.90 -14.68
CA GLU A 78 -13.62 3.13 -13.55
C GLU A 78 -12.80 4.40 -13.78
N ASN A 79 -12.99 5.36 -12.90
CA ASN A 79 -12.30 6.63 -12.88
C ASN A 79 -11.44 6.75 -11.63
N GLY A 80 -10.46 7.66 -11.66
CA GLY A 80 -9.67 7.99 -10.50
C GLY A 80 -9.39 9.48 -10.43
N HIS A 81 -9.32 9.99 -9.21
CA HIS A 81 -8.99 11.39 -8.98
C HIS A 81 -8.07 11.56 -7.77
N TRP A 82 -7.27 12.61 -7.82
CA TRP A 82 -6.40 13.00 -6.73
C TRP A 82 -7.18 13.81 -5.69
N ILE A 83 -7.19 13.32 -4.46
CA ILE A 83 -7.63 14.09 -3.29
C ILE A 83 -6.45 14.90 -2.75
N TYR A 84 -5.27 14.26 -2.68
CA TYR A 84 -4.02 14.91 -2.33
C TYR A 84 -2.83 14.25 -3.03
N LYS A 85 -1.88 15.05 -3.45
CA LYS A 85 -0.55 14.63 -3.91
C LYS A 85 0.49 15.65 -3.45
N PRO A 86 1.73 15.24 -3.20
CA PRO A 86 2.78 16.16 -2.83
C PRO A 86 3.05 17.19 -3.93
N SER A 87 3.55 18.35 -3.52
CA SER A 87 4.08 19.34 -4.44
C SER A 87 5.41 18.86 -5.03
N ARG A 88 5.86 19.54 -6.09
CA ARG A 88 7.15 19.23 -6.72
C ARG A 88 8.32 19.36 -5.73
N ASP A 89 8.35 20.42 -4.95
CA ASP A 89 9.46 20.73 -4.03
C ASP A 89 9.63 19.72 -2.91
N GLU A 90 8.54 19.02 -2.56
CA GLU A 90 8.56 17.98 -1.53
C GLU A 90 9.24 16.68 -2.00
N VAL A 91 9.29 16.43 -3.31
CA VAL A 91 9.81 15.17 -3.89
C VAL A 91 10.93 15.34 -4.92
N LEU A 92 11.17 16.56 -5.41
CA LEU A 92 12.18 16.82 -6.43
C LEU A 92 13.57 16.36 -5.97
N ASN A 93 14.24 15.55 -6.81
CA ASN A 93 15.56 14.97 -6.57
C ASN A 93 15.66 14.08 -5.32
N LYS A 94 14.54 13.68 -4.68
CA LYS A 94 14.54 12.83 -3.49
C LYS A 94 14.28 11.37 -3.83
N HIS A 95 14.73 10.47 -2.96
CA HIS A 95 14.34 9.05 -2.99
C HIS A 95 12.99 8.91 -2.29
N VAL A 96 11.96 8.45 -2.99
CA VAL A 96 10.63 8.24 -2.43
C VAL A 96 10.41 6.75 -2.18
N LEU A 97 10.01 6.41 -0.95
CA LEU A 97 9.50 5.11 -0.56
C LEU A 97 7.98 5.19 -0.51
N LEU A 98 7.34 4.67 -1.55
CA LEU A 98 5.89 4.66 -1.69
C LEU A 98 5.32 3.41 -1.00
N ILE A 99 4.39 3.60 -0.07
CA ILE A 99 3.77 2.53 0.72
C ILE A 99 2.31 2.38 0.34
N ASP A 100 1.90 1.18 -0.03
CA ASP A 100 0.49 0.87 -0.30
C ASP A 100 0.05 -0.39 0.45
N ASP A 101 -1.23 -0.56 0.68
CA ASP A 101 -1.78 -1.68 1.43
C ASP A 101 -1.78 -2.96 0.60
N ILE A 102 -2.26 -2.90 -0.63
CA ILE A 102 -2.41 -4.06 -1.50
C ILE A 102 -2.10 -3.77 -2.98
N LEU A 103 -1.34 -4.66 -3.60
CA LEU A 103 -1.20 -4.73 -5.05
C LEU A 103 -2.22 -5.74 -5.61
N ASP A 104 -3.27 -5.24 -6.23
CA ASP A 104 -4.24 -6.03 -7.00
C ASP A 104 -3.99 -5.84 -8.51
N GLU A 105 -4.72 -4.97 -9.18
CA GLU A 105 -4.51 -4.64 -10.59
C GLU A 105 -3.36 -3.65 -10.84
N GLY A 106 -2.78 -3.09 -9.79
CA GLY A 106 -1.67 -2.15 -9.85
C GLY A 106 -2.03 -0.76 -10.41
N LYS A 107 -3.31 -0.44 -10.62
CA LYS A 107 -3.73 0.84 -11.18
C LYS A 107 -3.37 2.02 -10.27
N THR A 108 -3.69 1.94 -8.98
CA THR A 108 -3.34 2.97 -7.98
C THR A 108 -1.83 3.15 -7.89
N LEU A 109 -1.10 2.04 -7.75
CA LEU A 109 0.35 2.07 -7.65
C LEU A 109 0.99 2.71 -8.90
N PHE A 110 0.51 2.35 -10.09
CA PHE A 110 0.97 2.93 -11.35
C PHE A 110 0.78 4.44 -11.42
N GLU A 111 -0.40 4.95 -11.04
CA GLU A 111 -0.70 6.39 -11.03
C GLU A 111 0.16 7.13 -10.02
N CYS A 112 0.35 6.57 -8.82
CA CYS A 112 1.21 7.16 -7.79
C CYS A 112 2.69 7.21 -8.24
N VAL A 113 3.23 6.10 -8.74
CA VAL A 113 4.62 6.03 -9.24
C VAL A 113 4.82 7.00 -10.41
N SER A 114 3.88 7.01 -11.36
CA SER A 114 3.95 7.90 -12.54
C SER A 114 3.92 9.37 -12.15
N THR A 115 3.07 9.73 -11.19
CA THR A 115 2.95 11.11 -10.69
C THR A 115 4.22 11.55 -9.96
N LEU A 116 4.76 10.72 -9.07
CA LEU A 116 6.00 11.04 -8.35
C LEU A 116 7.19 11.21 -9.31
N LYS A 117 7.30 10.37 -10.33
CA LYS A 117 8.33 10.51 -11.38
C LYS A 117 8.16 11.81 -12.18
N LYS A 118 6.92 12.17 -12.56
CA LYS A 118 6.63 13.44 -13.24
C LYS A 118 6.96 14.68 -12.38
N LEU A 119 6.82 14.58 -11.07
CA LEU A 119 7.22 15.61 -10.11
C LEU A 119 8.73 15.70 -9.90
N GLY A 120 9.50 14.79 -10.50
CA GLY A 120 10.97 14.82 -10.49
C GLY A 120 11.60 14.08 -9.32
N ALA A 121 10.91 13.11 -8.72
CA ALA A 121 11.53 12.21 -7.75
C ALA A 121 12.75 11.51 -8.37
N LYS A 122 13.87 11.46 -7.64
CA LYS A 122 15.12 10.81 -8.09
C LYS A 122 14.92 9.31 -8.28
N THR A 123 14.26 8.67 -7.34
CA THR A 123 13.79 7.30 -7.44
C THR A 123 12.44 7.17 -6.76
N VAL A 124 11.59 6.28 -7.27
CA VAL A 124 10.38 5.83 -6.58
C VAL A 124 10.52 4.34 -6.38
N THR A 125 10.53 3.91 -5.13
CA THR A 125 10.56 2.50 -4.73
C THR A 125 9.26 2.18 -4.01
N SER A 126 8.56 1.18 -4.48
CA SER A 126 7.25 0.80 -3.97
C SER A 126 7.33 -0.38 -3.01
N CYS A 127 6.52 -0.33 -1.96
CA CYS A 127 6.37 -1.40 -0.99
C CYS A 127 4.90 -1.63 -0.70
N VAL A 128 4.43 -2.88 -0.83
CA VAL A 128 3.05 -3.28 -0.55
C VAL A 128 3.04 -4.36 0.51
N LEU A 129 2.06 -4.31 1.42
CA LEU A 129 1.93 -5.32 2.47
C LEU A 129 1.33 -6.60 1.93
N PHE A 130 0.27 -6.47 1.13
CA PHE A 130 -0.40 -7.61 0.50
C PHE A 130 -0.28 -7.53 -1.02
N TYR A 131 -0.32 -8.67 -1.69
CA TYR A 131 -0.37 -8.70 -3.14
C TYR A 131 -1.14 -9.92 -3.65
N LYS A 132 -1.86 -9.73 -4.74
CA LYS A 132 -2.47 -10.82 -5.50
C LYS A 132 -1.55 -11.23 -6.64
N PRO A 133 -1.35 -12.53 -6.89
CA PRO A 133 -0.56 -12.99 -8.02
C PRO A 133 -1.31 -12.70 -9.33
N ASN A 134 -1.12 -11.50 -9.85
CA ASN A 134 -1.81 -11.03 -11.06
C ASN A 134 -0.80 -10.70 -12.17
N THR A 135 -0.74 -11.56 -13.19
CA THR A 135 0.14 -11.36 -14.35
C THR A 135 -0.28 -10.19 -15.27
N LYS A 136 -1.48 -9.62 -15.05
CA LYS A 136 -2.01 -8.49 -15.83
C LYS A 136 -1.87 -7.15 -15.09
N ALA A 137 -1.23 -7.11 -13.92
CA ALA A 137 -1.00 -5.87 -13.21
C ALA A 137 -0.19 -4.89 -14.06
N LYS A 138 -0.59 -3.61 -14.08
CA LYS A 138 0.08 -2.55 -14.86
C LYS A 138 1.53 -2.28 -14.41
N ILE A 139 1.84 -2.60 -13.16
CA ILE A 139 3.14 -2.40 -12.53
C ILE A 139 3.30 -3.45 -11.42
N ASP A 140 4.52 -3.90 -11.19
CA ASP A 140 4.86 -4.71 -10.01
C ASP A 140 5.45 -3.81 -8.91
N ALA A 141 5.37 -4.26 -7.66
CA ALA A 141 5.97 -3.57 -6.53
C ALA A 141 7.41 -4.05 -6.30
N ASP A 142 8.30 -3.13 -5.88
CA ASP A 142 9.70 -3.46 -5.59
C ASP A 142 9.83 -4.35 -4.35
N PHE A 143 9.00 -4.13 -3.35
CA PHE A 143 8.90 -4.95 -2.14
C PHE A 143 7.47 -5.43 -1.94
N LYS A 144 7.32 -6.73 -1.71
CA LYS A 144 6.02 -7.38 -1.50
C LYS A 144 6.05 -8.21 -0.23
N GLY A 145 5.02 -8.07 0.59
CA GLY A 145 4.86 -8.81 1.84
C GLY A 145 4.20 -10.17 1.64
N LEU A 146 2.92 -10.27 1.95
CA LEU A 146 2.15 -11.49 1.97
C LEU A 146 1.28 -11.65 0.72
N GLU A 147 1.35 -12.83 0.11
CA GLU A 147 0.47 -13.18 -1.01
C GLU A 147 -0.95 -13.47 -0.51
N VAL A 148 -1.96 -12.96 -1.21
CA VAL A 148 -3.37 -13.23 -0.91
C VAL A 148 -4.09 -13.79 -2.13
N PRO A 149 -5.10 -14.64 -1.93
CA PRO A 149 -5.87 -15.18 -3.05
C PRO A 149 -6.65 -14.07 -3.78
N ASN A 150 -7.11 -14.37 -4.99
CA ASN A 150 -7.96 -13.45 -5.77
C ASN A 150 -9.40 -13.43 -5.23
N LEU A 151 -9.54 -13.03 -3.97
CA LEU A 151 -10.80 -12.82 -3.25
C LEU A 151 -10.87 -11.37 -2.78
N TYR A 152 -12.05 -10.95 -2.35
CA TYR A 152 -12.18 -9.68 -1.63
C TYR A 152 -11.60 -9.85 -0.23
N VAL A 153 -10.58 -9.04 0.11
CA VAL A 153 -9.89 -9.11 1.40
C VAL A 153 -10.05 -7.79 2.15
N TYR A 154 -10.13 -7.86 3.48
CA TYR A 154 -10.32 -6.69 4.34
C TYR A 154 -9.65 -6.89 5.71
N GLY A 155 -9.50 -5.81 6.46
CA GLY A 155 -8.76 -5.79 7.73
C GLY A 155 -7.33 -5.29 7.58
N PHE A 156 -6.70 -4.96 8.68
CA PHE A 156 -5.36 -4.37 8.76
C PHE A 156 -5.17 -3.15 7.82
N GLY A 157 -6.16 -2.27 7.78
CA GLY A 157 -6.18 -1.08 6.92
C GLY A 157 -7.08 -1.21 5.69
N LEU A 158 -7.22 -2.40 5.12
CA LEU A 158 -8.11 -2.64 3.99
C LEU A 158 -9.58 -2.59 4.43
N ASP A 159 -10.42 -1.99 3.59
CA ASP A 159 -11.83 -1.81 3.92
C ASP A 159 -12.74 -2.94 3.43
N ASN A 160 -13.87 -3.06 4.09
CA ASN A 160 -15.05 -3.73 3.60
C ASN A 160 -16.14 -2.68 3.35
N LYS A 161 -16.36 -2.30 2.09
CA LYS A 161 -17.34 -1.25 1.71
C LYS A 161 -17.19 0.05 2.51
N GLY A 162 -15.94 0.48 2.72
CA GLY A 162 -15.60 1.73 3.42
C GLY A 162 -15.41 1.62 4.93
N ILE A 163 -15.71 0.46 5.54
CA ILE A 163 -15.62 0.20 6.98
C ILE A 163 -14.67 -0.97 7.29
N GLU A 164 -14.57 -1.39 8.54
CA GLU A 164 -13.82 -2.59 8.99
C GLU A 164 -12.30 -2.57 8.79
N ARG A 165 -11.70 -1.40 8.56
CA ARG A 165 -10.24 -1.24 8.46
C ARG A 165 -9.49 -1.52 9.76
N ASN A 166 -10.19 -1.52 10.89
CA ASN A 166 -9.65 -1.63 12.24
C ASN A 166 -9.45 -3.05 12.74
N HIS A 167 -9.74 -4.07 11.93
CA HIS A 167 -9.40 -5.46 12.29
C HIS A 167 -7.89 -5.65 12.35
N VAL A 168 -7.41 -6.38 13.35
CA VAL A 168 -5.97 -6.65 13.53
C VAL A 168 -5.44 -7.76 12.60
N ASN A 169 -6.34 -8.64 12.15
CA ASN A 169 -6.03 -9.71 11.19
C ASN A 169 -6.50 -9.34 9.79
N LEU A 170 -6.07 -10.14 8.79
CA LEU A 170 -6.59 -10.07 7.43
C LEU A 170 -7.62 -11.18 7.21
N TYR A 171 -8.75 -10.84 6.61
CA TYR A 171 -9.85 -11.75 6.28
C TYR A 171 -10.14 -11.75 4.79
N ALA A 172 -10.68 -12.87 4.29
CA ALA A 172 -11.30 -12.95 2.97
C ALA A 172 -12.80 -13.17 3.12
N GLN A 173 -13.59 -12.46 2.31
CA GLN A 173 -15.01 -12.75 2.20
C GLN A 173 -15.20 -14.14 1.58
N THR A 174 -15.98 -14.96 2.25
CA THR A 174 -16.53 -16.19 1.69
C THR A 174 -17.94 -15.85 1.25
N SER A 175 -18.15 -15.78 -0.07
CA SER A 175 -19.45 -15.53 -0.71
C SER A 175 -20.58 -16.43 -0.19
#